data_f14cfd7b592b6217ea6a905b360e51e4
#
_entry.id   f14cfd7b592b6217ea6a905b360e51e4
#
_cell.length_a   1.000
_cell.length_b   1.000
_cell.length_c   1.000
_cell.angle_alpha   90.00
_cell.angle_beta   90.00
_cell.angle_gamma   90.00
#
_symmetry.space_group_name_H-M   'P 1'
#
loop_
_entity.id
_entity.type
_entity.pdbx_description
1 polymer ?
#
loop_
_entity_poly.entity_id
_entity_poly.type
_entity_poly.pdbx_seq_one_letter_code
_entity_poly.pdbx_strand_id
1 'polypeptide(L)'
;TLEIVGLLADFFKQQVNSIGYCGRKDKRAVTQQWFSVPTPQKINLDGFLAPGVRIIEKGRFKKKLRIGEHAFNRFEILLREVKTKPSKFMQGQHKAFLNFYGPQRYNERSLAAALDWIKYRRRKNISRRVKSWNLSVLRSFLFNKILEKRRDAGFVGRYLEGDHCIDSIPTAPLWGRGRSASKGKALELERDALAPFRDLCEALEYAGVHQGRRKIFEKPYSFGAHYDEERCTVKARFCLSPGTYATVFLSEYFDLREAS
;
A
#
# COMPACT_ATOMS: atom_id res chain seq x y z
N THR A 1 -10.42 -2.17 -10.81
CA THR A 1 -10.81 -3.32 -9.95
C THR A 1 -12.28 -3.26 -9.56
N LEU A 2 -12.76 -2.18 -8.92
CA LEU A 2 -14.17 -2.12 -8.46
C LEU A 2 -15.18 -2.19 -9.60
N GLU A 3 -14.88 -1.64 -10.75
CA GLU A 3 -15.69 -1.73 -11.96
C GLU A 3 -15.84 -3.19 -12.40
N ILE A 4 -14.75 -3.96 -12.44
CA ILE A 4 -14.79 -5.38 -12.78
C ILE A 4 -15.59 -6.19 -11.75
N VAL A 5 -15.50 -5.83 -10.48
CA VAL A 5 -16.33 -6.45 -9.42
C VAL A 5 -17.83 -6.23 -9.71
N GLY A 6 -18.23 -5.03 -10.12
CA GLY A 6 -19.60 -4.74 -10.54
C GLY A 6 -20.01 -5.60 -11.72
N LEU A 7 -19.24 -5.58 -12.81
CA LEU A 7 -19.54 -6.36 -14.03
C LEU A 7 -19.66 -7.87 -13.76
N LEU A 8 -18.77 -8.42 -12.89
CA LEU A 8 -18.86 -9.83 -12.48
C LEU A 8 -20.11 -10.10 -11.63
N ALA A 9 -20.46 -9.18 -10.72
CA ALA A 9 -21.65 -9.33 -9.89
C ALA A 9 -22.91 -9.33 -10.74
N ASP A 10 -23.03 -8.42 -11.70
CA ASP A 10 -24.16 -8.31 -12.63
C ASP A 10 -24.26 -9.56 -13.53
N PHE A 11 -23.14 -9.97 -14.14
CA PHE A 11 -23.11 -11.13 -15.03
C PHE A 11 -23.53 -12.44 -14.32
N PHE A 12 -23.03 -12.66 -13.11
CA PHE A 12 -23.35 -13.85 -12.31
C PHE A 12 -24.58 -13.69 -11.43
N LYS A 13 -25.31 -12.56 -11.51
CA LYS A 13 -26.49 -12.26 -10.67
C LYS A 13 -26.17 -12.42 -9.17
N GLN A 14 -25.00 -11.92 -8.75
CA GLN A 14 -24.49 -11.98 -7.40
C GLN A 14 -24.47 -10.61 -6.74
N GLN A 15 -24.43 -10.56 -5.42
CA GLN A 15 -24.18 -9.31 -4.72
C GLN A 15 -22.72 -8.87 -4.91
N VAL A 16 -22.49 -7.58 -5.10
CA VAL A 16 -21.13 -6.98 -5.26
C VAL A 16 -20.20 -7.39 -4.12
N ASN A 17 -20.72 -7.47 -2.89
CA ASN A 17 -19.94 -7.85 -1.72
C ASN A 17 -19.61 -9.35 -1.68
N SER A 18 -20.21 -10.19 -2.50
CA SER A 18 -19.88 -11.62 -2.60
C SER A 18 -18.66 -11.88 -3.49
N ILE A 19 -18.35 -10.97 -4.40
CA ILE A 19 -17.17 -11.07 -5.26
C ILE A 19 -15.91 -10.76 -4.46
N GLY A 20 -14.95 -11.69 -4.50
CA GLY A 20 -13.68 -11.56 -3.76
C GLY A 20 -12.53 -11.12 -4.67
N TYR A 21 -11.59 -10.36 -4.10
CA TYR A 21 -10.33 -9.98 -4.72
C TYR A 21 -9.30 -9.63 -3.64
N CYS A 22 -7.99 -9.73 -3.95
CA CYS A 22 -6.95 -9.56 -2.94
C CYS A 22 -6.47 -8.12 -2.75
N GLY A 23 -6.77 -7.20 -3.67
CA GLY A 23 -6.35 -5.81 -3.58
C GLY A 23 -6.84 -4.96 -4.75
N ARG A 24 -6.80 -3.64 -4.58
CA ARG A 24 -7.09 -2.71 -5.67
C ARG A 24 -5.86 -2.57 -6.54
N LYS A 25 -6.06 -2.60 -7.85
CA LYS A 25 -5.02 -2.35 -8.85
C LYS A 25 -5.12 -0.93 -9.40
N ASP A 26 -3.98 -0.41 -9.85
CA ASP A 26 -3.89 0.93 -10.43
C ASP A 26 -4.83 1.09 -11.63
N LYS A 27 -5.37 2.30 -11.79
CA LYS A 27 -6.31 2.60 -12.86
C LYS A 27 -5.58 2.83 -14.20
N ARG A 28 -4.40 3.49 -14.15
CA ARG A 28 -3.57 3.80 -15.33
C ARG A 28 -2.47 2.74 -15.49
N ALA A 29 -2.86 1.45 -15.62
CA ALA A 29 -1.91 0.36 -15.80
C ALA A 29 -2.59 -0.85 -16.43
N VAL A 30 -1.81 -1.68 -17.12
CA VAL A 30 -2.21 -3.04 -17.47
C VAL A 30 -2.03 -3.90 -16.22
N THR A 31 -3.11 -4.50 -15.71
CA THR A 31 -3.09 -5.21 -14.44
C THR A 31 -3.67 -6.60 -14.56
N GLN A 32 -3.11 -7.55 -13.81
CA GLN A 32 -3.63 -8.91 -13.68
C GLN A 32 -3.97 -9.18 -12.23
N GLN A 33 -5.11 -9.81 -11.98
CA GLN A 33 -5.47 -10.30 -10.65
C GLN A 33 -6.56 -11.35 -10.73
N TRP A 34 -6.64 -12.14 -9.67
CA TRP A 34 -7.73 -13.08 -9.47
C TRP A 34 -8.96 -12.40 -8.87
N PHE A 35 -10.12 -12.86 -9.33
CA PHE A 35 -11.40 -12.62 -8.69
C PHE A 35 -12.03 -13.95 -8.32
N SER A 36 -12.73 -14.01 -7.20
CA SER A 36 -13.53 -15.17 -6.82
C SER A 36 -15.01 -14.85 -6.87
N VAL A 37 -15.76 -15.70 -7.52
CA VAL A 37 -17.22 -15.59 -7.64
C VAL A 37 -17.83 -16.83 -6.99
N PRO A 38 -18.75 -16.68 -6.01
CA PRO A 38 -19.43 -17.83 -5.44
C PRO A 38 -20.39 -18.44 -6.49
N THR A 39 -20.16 -19.70 -6.81
CA THR A 39 -21.03 -20.44 -7.72
C THR A 39 -21.01 -21.93 -7.38
N PRO A 40 -22.15 -22.62 -7.32
CA PRO A 40 -22.23 -24.06 -7.14
C PRO A 40 -21.82 -24.83 -8.39
N GLN A 41 -21.96 -24.20 -9.56
CA GLN A 41 -21.73 -24.81 -10.88
C GLN A 41 -20.35 -24.49 -11.45
N LYS A 42 -19.95 -25.18 -12.50
CA LYS A 42 -18.77 -24.82 -13.28
C LYS A 42 -18.97 -23.41 -13.87
N ILE A 43 -17.99 -22.53 -13.67
CA ILE A 43 -18.05 -21.17 -14.20
C ILE A 43 -18.11 -21.22 -15.73
N ASN A 44 -19.20 -20.71 -16.30
CA ASN A 44 -19.30 -20.35 -17.69
C ASN A 44 -19.14 -18.83 -17.80
N LEU A 45 -18.19 -18.39 -18.63
CA LEU A 45 -17.89 -16.99 -18.92
C LEU A 45 -18.23 -16.65 -20.39
N ASP A 46 -18.93 -17.54 -21.09
CA ASP A 46 -19.41 -17.28 -22.43
C ASP A 46 -20.38 -16.09 -22.35
N GLY A 47 -20.16 -15.10 -23.19
CA GLY A 47 -20.95 -13.86 -23.15
C GLY A 47 -20.53 -12.83 -22.09
N PHE A 48 -19.51 -13.09 -21.26
CA PHE A 48 -18.94 -12.05 -20.41
C PHE A 48 -18.13 -11.06 -21.24
N LEU A 49 -18.70 -9.90 -21.50
CA LEU A 49 -18.08 -8.82 -22.26
C LEU A 49 -17.75 -7.65 -21.32
N ALA A 50 -16.49 -7.31 -21.20
CA ALA A 50 -16.02 -6.17 -20.44
C ALA A 50 -14.92 -5.44 -21.23
N PRO A 51 -15.17 -4.20 -21.71
CA PRO A 51 -14.17 -3.46 -22.48
C PRO A 51 -12.84 -3.35 -21.77
N GLY A 52 -11.73 -3.66 -22.48
CA GLY A 52 -10.38 -3.62 -21.92
C GLY A 52 -10.07 -4.75 -20.92
N VAL A 53 -10.93 -5.76 -20.79
CA VAL A 53 -10.71 -6.91 -19.90
C VAL A 53 -10.53 -8.18 -20.71
N ARG A 54 -9.50 -8.95 -20.39
CA ARG A 54 -9.26 -10.28 -20.95
C ARG A 54 -9.20 -11.31 -19.83
N ILE A 55 -9.96 -12.38 -19.96
CA ILE A 55 -9.86 -13.54 -19.06
C ILE A 55 -8.64 -14.34 -19.49
N ILE A 56 -7.71 -14.53 -18.57
CA ILE A 56 -6.46 -15.24 -18.83
C ILE A 56 -6.57 -16.69 -18.37
N GLU A 57 -7.20 -16.90 -17.23
CA GLU A 57 -7.29 -18.20 -16.60
C GLU A 57 -8.57 -18.30 -15.75
N LYS A 58 -9.10 -19.51 -15.63
CA LYS A 58 -10.23 -19.85 -14.76
C LYS A 58 -9.93 -21.12 -13.98
N GLY A 59 -10.36 -21.16 -12.73
CA GLY A 59 -10.16 -22.31 -11.86
C GLY A 59 -11.15 -22.36 -10.72
N ARG A 60 -11.16 -23.45 -9.97
CA ARG A 60 -11.95 -23.61 -8.75
C ARG A 60 -11.10 -23.41 -7.51
N PHE A 61 -11.66 -22.69 -6.54
CA PHE A 61 -11.04 -22.47 -5.26
C PHE A 61 -12.07 -22.59 -4.14
N LYS A 62 -11.67 -23.13 -2.99
CA LYS A 62 -12.62 -23.43 -1.89
C LYS A 62 -13.03 -22.20 -1.07
N LYS A 63 -12.30 -21.10 -1.18
CA LYS A 63 -12.51 -19.92 -0.32
C LYS A 63 -12.65 -18.66 -1.17
N LYS A 64 -13.44 -17.71 -0.67
CA LYS A 64 -13.50 -16.37 -1.22
C LYS A 64 -12.16 -15.65 -0.99
N LEU A 65 -11.65 -14.99 -2.03
CA LEU A 65 -10.47 -14.13 -1.93
C LEU A 65 -10.77 -12.90 -1.07
N ARG A 66 -9.86 -12.54 -0.18
CA ARG A 66 -9.97 -11.39 0.70
C ARG A 66 -8.83 -10.41 0.47
N ILE A 67 -9.10 -9.14 0.76
CA ILE A 67 -8.10 -8.07 0.65
C ILE A 67 -6.92 -8.38 1.57
N GLY A 68 -5.70 -8.36 1.01
CA GLY A 68 -4.46 -8.62 1.74
C GLY A 68 -4.00 -10.08 1.76
N GLU A 69 -4.77 -11.03 1.22
CA GLU A 69 -4.40 -12.47 1.23
C GLU A 69 -3.37 -12.87 0.16
N HIS A 70 -3.04 -12.00 -0.78
CA HIS A 70 -2.00 -12.31 -1.77
C HIS A 70 -0.60 -12.21 -1.16
N ALA A 71 0.32 -13.05 -1.62
CA ALA A 71 1.68 -13.09 -1.10
C ALA A 71 2.51 -11.87 -1.54
N PHE A 72 2.30 -11.38 -2.76
CA PHE A 72 3.07 -10.27 -3.33
C PHE A 72 2.33 -9.58 -4.47
N ASN A 73 2.81 -8.38 -4.80
CA ASN A 73 2.53 -7.70 -6.05
C ASN A 73 3.78 -7.76 -6.93
N ARG A 74 3.63 -8.24 -8.17
CA ARG A 74 4.67 -8.12 -9.19
C ARG A 74 4.45 -6.84 -9.95
N PHE A 75 5.53 -6.10 -10.14
CA PHE A 75 5.57 -4.87 -10.92
C PHE A 75 6.44 -5.07 -12.15
N GLU A 76 6.00 -4.53 -13.27
CA GLU A 76 6.79 -4.30 -14.46
C GLU A 76 6.61 -2.84 -14.85
N ILE A 77 7.67 -2.05 -14.73
CA ILE A 77 7.63 -0.59 -14.83
C ILE A 77 8.64 -0.15 -15.88
N LEU A 78 8.21 0.77 -16.74
CA LEU A 78 9.06 1.46 -17.69
C LEU A 78 9.31 2.88 -17.17
N LEU A 79 10.56 3.15 -16.76
CA LEU A 79 11.03 4.48 -16.44
C LEU A 79 11.56 5.13 -17.72
N ARG A 80 11.16 6.37 -17.97
CA ARG A 80 11.55 7.15 -19.13
C ARG A 80 12.47 8.29 -18.72
N GLU A 81 13.16 8.89 -19.68
CA GLU A 81 14.08 10.02 -19.46
C GLU A 81 15.24 9.70 -18.49
N VAL A 82 15.65 8.45 -18.45
CA VAL A 82 16.82 8.00 -17.67
C VAL A 82 18.07 8.24 -18.47
N LYS A 83 18.63 9.45 -18.39
CA LYS A 83 19.76 9.93 -19.22
C LYS A 83 21.08 9.22 -18.91
N THR A 84 21.24 8.67 -17.73
CA THR A 84 22.47 8.01 -17.29
C THR A 84 22.15 6.63 -16.73
N LYS A 85 22.96 5.63 -17.11
CA LYS A 85 22.79 4.25 -16.63
C LYS A 85 22.80 4.18 -15.11
N PRO A 86 21.73 3.75 -14.45
CA PRO A 86 21.62 3.72 -12.99
C PRO A 86 22.32 2.48 -12.43
N SER A 87 23.65 2.48 -12.41
CA SER A 87 24.47 1.31 -12.10
C SER A 87 24.12 0.65 -10.76
N LYS A 88 23.87 1.45 -9.70
CA LYS A 88 23.47 0.91 -8.38
C LYS A 88 22.13 0.17 -8.44
N PHE A 89 21.18 0.69 -9.21
CA PHE A 89 19.88 0.06 -9.40
C PHE A 89 20.00 -1.23 -10.21
N MET A 90 20.81 -1.22 -11.27
CA MET A 90 21.00 -2.34 -12.19
C MET A 90 21.71 -3.54 -11.54
N GLN A 91 22.52 -3.34 -10.50
CA GLN A 91 23.23 -4.42 -9.80
C GLN A 91 22.29 -5.41 -9.08
N GLY A 92 21.04 -5.02 -8.82
CA GLY A 92 20.05 -5.90 -8.19
C GLY A 92 20.27 -6.22 -6.71
N GLN A 93 21.35 -5.73 -6.13
CA GLN A 93 21.67 -5.90 -4.70
C GLN A 93 21.03 -4.79 -3.87
N HIS A 94 19.70 -4.79 -3.83
CA HIS A 94 18.96 -3.75 -3.13
C HIS A 94 19.02 -3.97 -1.61
N LYS A 95 19.31 -2.90 -0.89
CA LYS A 95 19.16 -2.84 0.57
C LYS A 95 17.68 -2.74 0.93
N ALA A 96 17.36 -3.08 2.17
CA ALA A 96 16.04 -2.78 2.71
C ALA A 96 15.80 -1.26 2.72
N PHE A 97 14.63 -0.83 2.30
CA PHE A 97 14.20 0.57 2.27
C PHE A 97 13.04 0.79 3.25
N LEU A 98 12.83 2.04 3.64
CA LEU A 98 11.73 2.40 4.53
C LEU A 98 10.38 2.27 3.81
N ASN A 99 9.48 1.51 4.41
CA ASN A 99 8.17 1.18 3.85
C ASN A 99 7.15 2.31 4.04
N PHE A 100 7.49 3.52 3.56
CA PHE A 100 6.60 4.67 3.58
C PHE A 100 5.30 4.39 2.83
N TYR A 101 4.24 5.05 3.25
CA TYR A 101 3.08 5.24 2.39
C TYR A 101 3.42 6.26 1.31
N GLY A 102 3.33 5.85 0.06
CA GLY A 102 3.62 6.69 -1.10
C GLY A 102 2.52 7.72 -1.43
N PRO A 103 2.79 8.63 -2.38
CA PRO A 103 1.85 9.71 -2.75
C PRO A 103 0.52 9.21 -3.30
N GLN A 104 0.47 7.98 -3.84
CA GLN A 104 -0.78 7.33 -4.25
C GLN A 104 -1.72 7.04 -3.07
N ARG A 105 -1.20 7.00 -1.83
CA ARG A 105 -2.00 6.75 -0.63
C ARG A 105 -2.75 7.99 -0.19
N TYR A 106 -2.06 9.11 -0.14
CA TYR A 106 -2.63 10.42 0.17
C TYR A 106 -1.74 11.52 -0.39
N ASN A 107 -2.34 12.65 -0.69
CA ASN A 107 -1.70 13.88 -1.07
C ASN A 107 -2.13 15.00 -0.10
N GLU A 108 -1.58 16.19 -0.25
CA GLU A 108 -1.88 17.34 0.61
C GLU A 108 -3.39 17.62 0.72
N ARG A 109 -4.10 17.59 -0.41
CA ARG A 109 -5.55 17.84 -0.44
C ARG A 109 -6.34 16.81 0.36
N SER A 110 -6.02 15.51 0.18
CA SER A 110 -6.72 14.43 0.90
C SER A 110 -6.36 14.41 2.38
N LEU A 111 -5.12 14.76 2.73
CA LEU A 111 -4.68 14.91 4.12
C LEU A 111 -5.38 16.09 4.79
N ALA A 112 -5.41 17.26 4.16
CA ALA A 112 -6.10 18.44 4.68
C ALA A 112 -7.61 18.16 4.91
N ALA A 113 -8.27 17.49 3.95
CA ALA A 113 -9.67 17.10 4.10
C ALA A 113 -9.89 16.10 5.25
N ALA A 114 -8.98 15.17 5.47
CA ALA A 114 -9.07 14.21 6.56
C ALA A 114 -8.82 14.87 7.93
N LEU A 115 -7.87 15.81 8.02
CA LEU A 115 -7.58 16.60 9.23
C LEU A 115 -8.76 17.50 9.60
N ASP A 116 -9.34 18.21 8.63
CA ASP A 116 -10.55 19.01 8.87
C ASP A 116 -11.72 18.14 9.32
N TRP A 117 -11.93 16.99 8.68
CA TRP A 117 -12.99 16.08 9.07
C TRP A 117 -12.82 15.55 10.51
N ILE A 118 -11.63 15.13 10.93
CA ILE A 118 -11.43 14.52 12.26
C ILE A 118 -11.64 15.56 13.37
N LYS A 119 -11.25 16.83 13.12
CA LYS A 119 -11.46 17.95 14.04
C LYS A 119 -12.96 18.24 14.27
N TYR A 120 -13.79 18.16 13.22
CA TYR A 120 -15.21 18.49 13.25
C TYR A 120 -16.12 17.27 13.07
N ARG A 121 -15.63 16.06 13.33
CA ARG A 121 -16.33 14.80 13.03
C ARG A 121 -17.72 14.67 13.62
N ARG A 122 -18.00 15.30 14.76
CA ARG A 122 -19.33 15.30 15.41
C ARG A 122 -20.36 16.11 14.63
N ARG A 123 -19.91 17.07 13.81
CA ARG A 123 -20.76 17.99 13.05
C ARG A 123 -20.92 17.57 11.58
N LYS A 124 -20.03 16.70 11.06
CA LYS A 124 -20.03 16.30 9.66
C LYS A 124 -20.49 14.86 9.52
N ASN A 125 -21.70 14.69 8.98
CA ASN A 125 -22.18 13.35 8.61
C ASN A 125 -21.61 12.97 7.23
N ILE A 126 -20.77 11.94 7.20
CA ILE A 126 -20.15 11.42 5.99
C ILE A 126 -20.39 9.92 5.89
N SER A 127 -20.39 9.40 4.66
CA SER A 127 -20.56 7.97 4.43
C SER A 127 -19.50 7.12 5.15
N ARG A 128 -19.86 5.90 5.54
CA ARG A 128 -18.94 4.95 6.18
C ARG A 128 -17.65 4.75 5.37
N ARG A 129 -17.74 4.77 4.03
CA ARG A 129 -16.61 4.64 3.13
C ARG A 129 -15.64 5.82 3.26
N VAL A 130 -16.16 7.05 3.26
CA VAL A 130 -15.33 8.26 3.40
C VAL A 130 -14.71 8.33 4.79
N LYS A 131 -15.47 7.99 5.85
CA LYS A 131 -14.93 7.87 7.21
C LYS A 131 -13.75 6.92 7.28
N SER A 132 -13.90 5.71 6.74
CA SER A 132 -12.83 4.70 6.72
C SER A 132 -11.60 5.19 5.93
N TRP A 133 -11.81 5.88 4.83
CA TRP A 133 -10.73 6.47 4.04
C TRP A 133 -9.96 7.54 4.82
N ASN A 134 -10.66 8.51 5.43
CA ASN A 134 -10.04 9.58 6.21
C ASN A 134 -9.22 9.02 7.37
N LEU A 135 -9.77 8.09 8.15
CA LEU A 135 -9.04 7.42 9.22
C LEU A 135 -7.77 6.73 8.73
N SER A 136 -7.85 6.10 7.57
CA SER A 136 -6.71 5.41 6.97
C SER A 136 -5.64 6.38 6.47
N VAL A 137 -6.01 7.54 5.91
CA VAL A 137 -5.09 8.62 5.50
C VAL A 137 -4.34 9.16 6.72
N LEU A 138 -5.04 9.50 7.79
CA LEU A 138 -4.46 10.07 9.02
C LEU A 138 -3.47 9.09 9.69
N ARG A 139 -3.81 7.80 9.72
CA ARG A 139 -2.92 6.76 10.26
C ARG A 139 -1.69 6.57 9.39
N SER A 140 -1.82 6.65 8.06
CA SER A 140 -0.70 6.59 7.13
C SER A 140 0.24 7.78 7.29
N PHE A 141 -0.31 8.97 7.51
CA PHE A 141 0.46 10.18 7.79
C PHE A 141 1.30 10.04 9.07
N LEU A 142 0.68 9.65 10.19
CA LEU A 142 1.39 9.45 11.46
C LEU A 142 2.46 8.36 11.36
N PHE A 143 2.18 7.27 10.66
CA PHE A 143 3.16 6.23 10.39
C PHE A 143 4.38 6.79 9.64
N ASN A 144 4.16 7.58 8.60
CA ASN A 144 5.25 8.21 7.85
C ASN A 144 6.09 9.14 8.75
N LYS A 145 5.48 9.88 9.70
CA LYS A 145 6.22 10.73 10.65
C LYS A 145 7.16 9.92 11.55
N ILE A 146 6.76 8.73 11.96
CA ILE A 146 7.64 7.83 12.71
C ILE A 146 8.81 7.36 11.83
N LEU A 147 8.57 7.02 10.57
CA LEU A 147 9.61 6.61 9.65
C LEU A 147 10.58 7.76 9.31
N GLU A 148 10.08 8.99 9.14
CA GLU A 148 10.91 10.19 8.98
C GLU A 148 11.86 10.35 10.18
N LYS A 149 11.33 10.31 11.40
CA LYS A 149 12.14 10.41 12.63
C LYS A 149 13.19 9.29 12.72
N ARG A 150 12.82 8.07 12.31
CA ARG A 150 13.71 6.92 12.29
C ARG A 150 14.84 7.07 11.26
N ARG A 151 14.53 7.58 10.09
CA ARG A 151 15.49 7.91 9.03
C ARG A 151 16.48 8.96 9.51
N ASP A 152 15.98 10.05 10.09
CA ASP A 152 16.75 11.20 10.53
C ASP A 152 17.70 10.82 11.70
N ALA A 153 17.28 9.84 12.52
CA ALA A 153 18.11 9.25 13.58
C ALA A 153 19.09 8.16 13.07
N GLY A 154 19.17 7.89 11.76
CA GLY A 154 20.12 6.96 11.16
C GLY A 154 19.76 5.47 11.30
N PHE A 155 18.52 5.13 11.65
CA PHE A 155 18.07 3.74 11.83
C PHE A 155 17.39 3.14 10.59
N VAL A 156 17.90 3.43 9.40
CA VAL A 156 17.44 2.78 8.17
C VAL A 156 18.07 1.39 8.05
N GLY A 157 17.24 0.36 7.92
CA GLY A 157 17.69 -1.04 7.82
C GLY A 157 18.29 -1.61 9.10
N ARG A 158 18.15 -0.93 10.24
CA ARG A 158 18.70 -1.34 11.54
C ARG A 158 17.61 -1.48 12.60
N TYR A 159 17.83 -2.42 13.52
CA TYR A 159 17.00 -2.57 14.71
C TYR A 159 17.30 -1.46 15.71
N LEU A 160 16.27 -1.05 16.41
CA LEU A 160 16.35 -0.20 17.58
C LEU A 160 15.92 -1.00 18.80
N GLU A 161 16.60 -0.79 19.93
CA GLU A 161 16.25 -1.43 21.20
C GLU A 161 14.77 -1.23 21.53
N GLY A 162 14.06 -2.35 21.77
CA GLY A 162 12.62 -2.34 22.07
C GLY A 162 11.71 -2.36 20.85
N ASP A 163 12.25 -2.53 19.64
CA ASP A 163 11.44 -2.73 18.45
C ASP A 163 10.51 -3.95 18.58
N HIS A 164 9.24 -3.76 18.26
CA HIS A 164 8.32 -4.86 18.10
C HIS A 164 8.38 -5.37 16.65
N CYS A 165 8.64 -6.67 16.47
CA CYS A 165 8.81 -7.29 15.16
C CYS A 165 7.64 -8.17 14.76
N ILE A 166 7.37 -8.24 13.46
CA ILE A 166 6.52 -9.23 12.79
C ILE A 166 7.37 -9.91 11.74
N ASP A 167 7.46 -11.24 11.77
CA ASP A 167 8.35 -12.04 10.89
C ASP A 167 9.79 -11.48 10.88
N SER A 168 10.33 -11.23 12.06
CA SER A 168 11.68 -10.67 12.27
C SER A 168 11.92 -9.29 11.63
N ILE A 169 10.88 -8.56 11.24
CA ILE A 169 10.99 -7.20 10.70
C ILE A 169 10.40 -6.22 11.71
N PRO A 170 11.13 -5.16 12.12
CA PRO A 170 10.62 -4.11 12.97
C PRO A 170 9.34 -3.48 12.40
N THR A 171 8.46 -3.08 13.31
CA THR A 171 7.18 -2.47 12.94
C THR A 171 6.99 -1.14 13.64
N ALA A 172 6.14 -0.27 13.08
CA ALA A 172 5.66 0.94 13.74
C ALA A 172 4.13 0.94 13.82
N PRO A 173 3.54 1.71 14.76
CA PRO A 173 2.12 1.74 14.96
C PRO A 173 1.38 2.38 13.78
N LEU A 174 0.28 1.76 13.40
CA LEU A 174 -0.83 2.44 12.77
C LEU A 174 -1.75 2.91 13.90
N TRP A 175 -1.66 4.19 14.25
CA TRP A 175 -2.19 4.73 15.49
C TRP A 175 -3.68 4.47 15.73
N GLY A 176 -4.05 4.25 16.98
CA GLY A 176 -5.40 3.98 17.44
C GLY A 176 -5.40 3.57 18.91
N ARG A 177 -6.54 3.17 19.44
CA ARG A 177 -6.68 2.68 20.81
C ARG A 177 -5.79 1.48 21.08
N GLY A 178 -5.15 1.46 22.22
CA GLY A 178 -4.31 0.37 22.69
C GLY A 178 -2.95 0.86 23.16
N ARG A 179 -2.22 -0.03 23.81
CA ARG A 179 -0.83 0.24 24.22
C ARG A 179 0.12 -0.06 23.06
N SER A 180 1.19 0.74 22.95
CA SER A 180 2.25 0.41 22.00
C SER A 180 2.90 -0.93 22.37
N ALA A 181 3.17 -1.75 21.37
CA ALA A 181 3.93 -2.98 21.53
C ALA A 181 5.44 -2.75 21.58
N SER A 182 5.91 -1.55 21.17
CA SER A 182 7.32 -1.14 21.26
C SER A 182 7.68 -0.80 22.72
N LYS A 183 8.98 -0.95 23.06
CA LYS A 183 9.53 -0.66 24.40
C LYS A 183 10.80 0.20 24.26
N GLY A 184 11.35 0.66 25.38
CA GLY A 184 12.64 1.37 25.43
C GLY A 184 12.79 2.44 24.37
N LYS A 185 13.94 2.50 23.72
CA LYS A 185 14.31 3.52 22.72
C LYS A 185 13.35 3.56 21.51
N ALA A 186 12.83 2.41 21.08
CA ALA A 186 11.85 2.37 19.99
C ALA A 186 10.53 3.08 20.36
N LEU A 187 10.05 2.86 21.60
CA LEU A 187 8.85 3.56 22.11
C LEU A 187 9.11 5.06 22.30
N GLU A 188 10.28 5.46 22.78
CA GLU A 188 10.67 6.86 22.90
C GLU A 188 10.67 7.55 21.54
N LEU A 189 11.29 6.95 20.53
CA LEU A 189 11.29 7.46 19.17
C LEU A 189 9.88 7.60 18.59
N GLU A 190 9.01 6.60 18.80
CA GLU A 190 7.60 6.67 18.37
C GLU A 190 6.87 7.83 19.05
N ARG A 191 7.06 8.04 20.35
CA ARG A 191 6.46 9.15 21.12
C ARG A 191 6.97 10.51 20.65
N ASP A 192 8.26 10.65 20.46
CA ASP A 192 8.89 11.89 20.00
C ASP A 192 8.41 12.26 18.59
N ALA A 193 8.33 11.29 17.69
CA ALA A 193 7.81 11.51 16.35
C ALA A 193 6.35 11.99 16.34
N LEU A 194 5.55 11.53 17.29
CA LEU A 194 4.12 11.82 17.37
C LEU A 194 3.77 12.96 18.34
N ALA A 195 4.73 13.46 19.14
CA ALA A 195 4.49 14.54 20.09
C ALA A 195 3.84 15.79 19.46
N PRO A 196 4.24 16.24 18.24
CA PRO A 196 3.59 17.37 17.56
C PRO A 196 2.14 17.08 17.11
N PHE A 197 1.73 15.82 17.13
CA PHE A 197 0.43 15.35 16.61
C PHE A 197 -0.45 14.73 17.71
N ARG A 198 -0.23 15.10 18.98
CA ARG A 198 -0.94 14.54 20.13
C ARG A 198 -2.45 14.60 19.97
N ASP A 199 -2.99 15.77 19.62
CA ASP A 199 -4.44 15.97 19.42
C ASP A 199 -5.01 15.06 18.33
N LEU A 200 -4.24 14.82 17.27
CA LEU A 200 -4.64 13.89 16.20
C LEU A 200 -4.63 12.45 16.69
N CYS A 201 -3.64 12.07 17.48
CA CYS A 201 -3.56 10.75 18.10
C CYS A 201 -4.78 10.47 18.99
N GLU A 202 -5.11 11.40 19.89
CA GLU A 202 -6.28 11.32 20.75
C GLU A 202 -7.58 11.28 19.93
N ALA A 203 -7.71 12.12 18.89
CA ALA A 203 -8.89 12.13 18.02
C ALA A 203 -9.11 10.79 17.30
N LEU A 204 -8.03 10.09 16.90
CA LEU A 204 -8.10 8.74 16.31
C LEU A 204 -8.55 7.69 17.32
N GLU A 205 -8.06 7.75 18.56
CA GLU A 205 -8.48 6.88 19.65
C GLU A 205 -9.98 7.07 19.97
N TYR A 206 -10.44 8.31 20.07
CA TYR A 206 -11.86 8.63 20.24
C TYR A 206 -12.72 8.25 19.02
N ALA A 207 -12.15 8.14 17.83
CA ALA A 207 -12.86 7.63 16.66
C ALA A 207 -13.10 6.11 16.69
N GLY A 208 -12.57 5.43 17.70
CA GLY A 208 -12.78 3.99 17.92
C GLY A 208 -11.89 3.08 17.07
N VAL A 209 -10.80 3.62 16.51
CA VAL A 209 -9.85 2.84 15.72
C VAL A 209 -8.90 2.11 16.67
N HIS A 210 -8.75 0.81 16.53
CA HIS A 210 -7.75 0.06 17.27
C HIS A 210 -6.36 0.21 16.66
N GLN A 211 -5.34 0.22 17.52
CA GLN A 211 -3.96 0.25 17.07
C GLN A 211 -3.63 -1.01 16.26
N GLY A 212 -2.97 -0.82 15.13
CA GLY A 212 -2.38 -1.88 14.32
C GLY A 212 -0.88 -1.68 14.21
N ARG A 213 -0.20 -2.61 13.56
CA ARG A 213 1.25 -2.51 13.29
C ARG A 213 1.52 -2.72 11.80
N ARG A 214 2.55 -2.05 11.28
CA ARG A 214 3.04 -2.21 9.91
C ARG A 214 4.55 -2.33 9.92
N LYS A 215 5.09 -3.24 9.11
CA LYS A 215 6.53 -3.40 8.89
C LYS A 215 7.12 -2.09 8.36
N ILE A 216 8.22 -1.65 8.97
CA ILE A 216 8.87 -0.39 8.61
C ILE A 216 9.91 -0.53 7.51
N PHE A 217 10.34 -1.76 7.23
CA PHE A 217 11.28 -2.07 6.16
C PHE A 217 10.65 -3.01 5.14
N GLU A 218 11.08 -2.85 3.91
CA GLU A 218 10.76 -3.75 2.80
C GLU A 218 12.00 -3.96 1.94
N LYS A 219 12.07 -5.08 1.26
CA LYS A 219 13.12 -5.40 0.31
C LYS A 219 12.49 -5.99 -0.95
N PRO A 220 12.80 -5.47 -2.14
CA PRO A 220 12.32 -6.07 -3.37
C PRO A 220 12.94 -7.45 -3.58
N TYR A 221 12.22 -8.33 -4.21
CA TYR A 221 12.71 -9.65 -4.62
C TYR A 221 12.26 -10.00 -6.05
N SER A 222 12.82 -11.07 -6.61
CA SER A 222 12.63 -11.42 -8.03
C SER A 222 12.90 -10.21 -8.95
N PHE A 223 13.99 -9.52 -8.66
CA PHE A 223 14.38 -8.30 -9.36
C PHE A 223 15.06 -8.60 -10.69
N GLY A 224 14.75 -7.81 -11.70
CA GLY A 224 15.43 -7.73 -12.97
C GLY A 224 15.24 -6.35 -13.57
N ALA A 225 16.28 -5.81 -14.21
CA ALA A 225 16.20 -4.54 -14.90
C ALA A 225 17.04 -4.55 -16.18
N HIS A 226 16.59 -3.78 -17.16
CA HIS A 226 17.29 -3.56 -18.42
C HIS A 226 17.31 -2.05 -18.72
N TYR A 227 18.48 -1.52 -19.05
CA TYR A 227 18.66 -0.13 -19.47
C TYR A 227 18.85 -0.08 -20.99
N ASP A 228 18.05 0.71 -21.64
CA ASP A 228 18.12 1.01 -23.08
C ASP A 228 18.69 2.44 -23.20
N GLU A 229 19.94 2.53 -23.65
CA GLU A 229 20.67 3.80 -23.75
C GLU A 229 20.10 4.66 -24.87
N GLU A 230 19.73 4.07 -26.01
CA GLU A 230 19.20 4.81 -27.17
C GLU A 230 17.87 5.48 -26.85
N ARG A 231 17.02 4.78 -26.09
CA ARG A 231 15.70 5.27 -25.68
C ARG A 231 15.71 6.01 -24.36
N CYS A 232 16.84 6.06 -23.68
CA CYS A 232 16.95 6.60 -22.31
C CYS A 232 15.88 6.01 -21.37
N THR A 233 15.72 4.70 -21.38
CA THR A 233 14.69 4.03 -20.56
C THR A 233 15.26 2.90 -19.69
N VAL A 234 14.60 2.67 -18.55
CA VAL A 234 14.82 1.47 -17.72
C VAL A 234 13.53 0.68 -17.63
N LYS A 235 13.57 -0.57 -18.08
CA LYS A 235 12.51 -1.55 -17.83
C LYS A 235 12.88 -2.33 -16.59
N ALA A 236 12.09 -2.17 -15.50
CA ALA A 236 12.32 -2.84 -14.22
C ALA A 236 11.19 -3.83 -13.92
N ARG A 237 11.56 -5.00 -13.39
CA ARG A 237 10.64 -6.03 -12.94
C ARG A 237 11.03 -6.46 -11.53
N PHE A 238 10.08 -6.46 -10.59
CA PHE A 238 10.33 -6.85 -9.20
C PHE A 238 9.03 -7.19 -8.48
N CYS A 239 9.16 -7.84 -7.32
CA CYS A 239 8.06 -8.14 -6.41
C CYS A 239 8.21 -7.38 -5.10
N LEU A 240 7.08 -6.95 -4.54
CA LEU A 240 6.98 -6.32 -3.21
C LEU A 240 5.83 -6.96 -2.43
N SER A 241 5.92 -6.91 -1.11
CA SER A 241 4.84 -7.35 -0.22
C SER A 241 3.56 -6.53 -0.37
N PRO A 242 2.38 -7.07 -0.02
CA PRO A 242 1.12 -6.33 -0.07
C PRO A 242 1.17 -5.02 0.72
N GLY A 243 0.65 -3.95 0.11
CA GLY A 243 0.61 -2.63 0.74
C GLY A 243 1.90 -1.83 0.66
N THR A 244 2.97 -2.35 0.02
CA THR A 244 4.19 -1.62 -0.30
C THR A 244 4.05 -0.91 -1.64
N TYR A 245 4.67 0.26 -1.77
CA TYR A 245 4.56 1.13 -2.94
C TYR A 245 5.80 1.03 -3.82
N ALA A 246 5.61 0.68 -5.08
CA ALA A 246 6.70 0.61 -6.06
C ALA A 246 7.41 1.96 -6.25
N THR A 247 6.65 3.06 -6.19
CA THR A 247 7.21 4.42 -6.27
C THR A 247 8.14 4.73 -5.11
N VAL A 248 7.86 4.26 -3.90
CA VAL A 248 8.74 4.43 -2.73
C VAL A 248 10.06 3.68 -2.93
N PHE A 249 10.02 2.46 -3.44
CA PHE A 249 11.23 1.72 -3.78
C PHE A 249 12.04 2.41 -4.88
N LEU A 250 11.38 2.85 -5.93
CA LEU A 250 12.05 3.48 -7.06
C LEU A 250 12.63 4.86 -6.70
N SER A 251 12.00 5.61 -5.78
CA SER A 251 12.51 6.91 -5.33
C SER A 251 13.84 6.84 -4.55
N GLU A 252 14.26 5.64 -4.12
CA GLU A 252 15.61 5.44 -3.57
C GLU A 252 16.72 5.59 -4.63
N TYR A 253 16.35 5.54 -5.93
CA TYR A 253 17.28 5.51 -7.06
C TYR A 253 16.99 6.58 -8.11
N PHE A 254 15.78 7.10 -8.18
CA PHE A 254 15.31 8.00 -9.24
C PHE A 254 14.51 9.16 -8.67
N ASP A 255 14.68 10.34 -9.24
CA ASP A 255 13.76 11.46 -9.04
C ASP A 255 12.51 11.24 -9.92
N LEU A 256 11.46 10.70 -9.31
CA LEU A 256 10.26 10.28 -10.01
C LEU A 256 9.32 11.47 -10.25
N ARG A 257 8.91 11.65 -11.51
CA ARG A 257 7.83 12.55 -11.90
C ARG A 257 6.71 11.75 -12.55
N GLU A 258 5.47 12.18 -12.35
CA GLU A 258 4.35 11.56 -13.07
C GLU A 258 4.46 11.94 -14.55
N ALA A 259 4.25 10.95 -15.43
CA ALA A 259 4.10 11.23 -16.85
C ALA A 259 2.82 12.07 -17.06
N SER A 260 2.97 13.23 -17.67
CA SER A 260 1.89 14.12 -18.06
C SER A 260 0.93 13.46 -19.06
#